data_cab939b3034d49b3c7df45d2a3ec974a
#
_entry.id   cab939b3034d49b3c7df45d2a3ec974a
#
_cell.length_a   1.000
_cell.length_b   1.000
_cell.length_c   1.000
_cell.angle_alpha   90.00
_cell.angle_beta   90.00
_cell.angle_gamma   90.00
#
_symmetry.space_group_name_H-M   'P 1'
#
loop_
_entity.id
_entity.type
_entity.pdbx_description
1 polymer ?
#
loop_
_entity_poly.entity_id
_entity_poly.type
_entity_poly.pdbx_seq_one_letter_code
_entity_poly.pdbx_strand_id
1 'polypeptide(L)'
;MSMPMSELIKVRDELRAFAAERDWDQFHSPKNLASALAVEAAELLEPFQWLTEEQSRNLTEKQLAAVKNELADVQIYLIRLADKLHVDLLQAVRDKIVRNAEKYPASEFKGSARKYSET
;
A
#
# COMPACT_ATOMS: atom_id res chain seq x y z
N MET A 1 9.78 -28.18 9.62
CA MET A 1 10.42 -26.90 9.35
C MET A 1 9.46 -25.77 9.64
N SER A 2 9.83 -24.88 10.54
CA SER A 2 8.97 -23.74 10.83
C SER A 2 8.94 -22.80 9.64
N MET A 3 7.77 -22.26 9.35
CA MET A 3 7.66 -21.19 8.37
C MET A 3 8.42 -19.97 8.88
N PRO A 4 9.30 -19.37 8.11
CA PRO A 4 9.93 -18.14 8.55
C PRO A 4 8.84 -17.07 8.76
N MET A 5 9.03 -16.24 9.77
CA MET A 5 8.16 -15.08 9.97
C MET A 5 8.19 -14.25 8.68
N SER A 6 7.04 -13.86 8.17
CA SER A 6 6.99 -13.06 6.95
C SER A 6 7.76 -11.75 7.13
N GLU A 7 8.35 -11.27 6.06
CA GLU A 7 9.05 -9.98 6.08
C GLU A 7 8.11 -8.84 6.49
N LEU A 8 6.84 -8.94 6.11
CA LEU A 8 5.83 -7.95 6.50
C LEU A 8 5.67 -7.88 8.03
N ILE A 9 5.64 -9.04 8.70
CA ILE A 9 5.52 -9.10 10.16
C ILE A 9 6.78 -8.51 10.81
N LYS A 10 7.95 -8.79 10.27
CA LYS A 10 9.21 -8.21 10.77
C LYS A 10 9.21 -6.68 10.66
N VAL A 11 8.79 -6.16 9.53
CA VAL A 11 8.68 -4.71 9.32
C VAL A 11 7.64 -4.12 10.24
N ARG A 12 6.49 -4.78 10.43
CA ARG A 12 5.47 -4.36 11.39
C ARG A 12 6.06 -4.18 12.79
N ASP A 13 6.83 -5.16 13.23
CA ASP A 13 7.44 -5.12 14.56
C ASP A 13 8.51 -4.04 14.68
N GLU A 14 9.29 -3.81 13.61
CA GLU A 14 10.24 -2.70 13.56
C GLU A 14 9.53 -1.35 13.64
N LEU A 15 8.38 -1.21 12.99
CA LEU A 15 7.59 0.02 13.03
C LEU A 15 6.97 0.25 14.40
N ARG A 16 6.54 -0.81 15.08
CA ARG A 16 6.07 -0.72 16.48
C ARG A 16 7.14 -0.16 17.38
N ALA A 17 8.34 -0.72 17.30
CA ALA A 17 9.48 -0.26 18.10
C ALA A 17 9.83 1.19 17.77
N PHE A 18 9.86 1.55 16.50
CA PHE A 18 10.14 2.90 16.04
C PHE A 18 9.17 3.92 16.64
N ALA A 19 7.88 3.62 16.60
CA ALA A 19 6.85 4.50 17.14
C ALA A 19 6.92 4.56 18.68
N ALA A 20 7.17 3.44 19.34
CA ALA A 20 7.27 3.37 20.79
C ALA A 20 8.45 4.19 21.32
N GLU A 21 9.61 4.09 20.66
CA GLU A 21 10.83 4.85 21.04
C GLU A 21 10.61 6.37 21.00
N ARG A 22 9.71 6.84 20.16
CA ARG A 22 9.42 8.26 19.95
C ARG A 22 8.13 8.71 20.62
N ASP A 23 7.49 7.81 21.31
CA ASP A 23 6.19 8.05 21.95
C ASP A 23 5.14 8.56 20.95
N TRP A 24 5.21 8.08 19.72
CA TRP A 24 4.30 8.46 18.65
C TRP A 24 3.03 7.61 18.62
N ASP A 25 3.05 6.47 19.31
CA ASP A 25 1.91 5.55 19.32
C ASP A 25 0.63 6.25 19.78
N GLN A 26 0.74 7.20 20.72
CA GLN A 26 -0.39 7.98 21.20
C GLN A 26 -1.10 8.78 20.08
N PHE A 27 -0.38 9.10 19.01
CA PHE A 27 -0.94 9.84 17.87
C PHE A 27 -1.43 8.94 16.74
N HIS A 28 -1.15 7.64 16.80
CA HIS A 28 -1.42 6.68 15.75
C HIS A 28 -2.77 5.99 15.93
N SER A 29 -3.86 6.78 16.04
CA SER A 29 -5.20 6.22 15.96
C SER A 29 -5.47 5.73 14.53
N PRO A 30 -6.39 4.77 14.33
CA PRO A 30 -6.78 4.35 12.98
C PRO A 30 -7.19 5.51 12.07
N LYS A 31 -7.95 6.46 12.60
CA LYS A 31 -8.36 7.64 11.83
C LYS A 31 -7.16 8.48 11.39
N ASN A 32 -6.24 8.76 12.32
CA ASN A 32 -5.04 9.55 11.99
C ASN A 32 -4.14 8.83 11.00
N LEU A 33 -3.98 7.51 11.14
CA LEU A 33 -3.20 6.71 10.22
C LEU A 33 -3.83 6.65 8.82
N ALA A 34 -5.16 6.55 8.75
CA ALA A 34 -5.86 6.58 7.47
C ALA A 34 -5.70 7.94 6.79
N SER A 35 -5.76 9.03 7.55
CA SER A 35 -5.53 10.38 7.03
C SER A 35 -4.10 10.57 6.53
N ALA A 36 -3.12 10.10 7.30
CA ALA A 36 -1.71 10.14 6.89
C ALA A 36 -1.48 9.32 5.63
N LEU A 37 -2.08 8.15 5.55
CA LEU A 37 -1.98 7.29 4.36
C LEU A 37 -2.53 8.01 3.13
N ALA A 38 -3.67 8.68 3.25
CA ALA A 38 -4.26 9.42 2.14
C ALA A 38 -3.35 10.55 1.66
N VAL A 39 -2.70 11.26 2.58
CA VAL A 39 -1.73 12.32 2.25
C VAL A 39 -0.53 11.74 1.50
N GLU A 40 0.04 10.65 2.01
CA GLU A 40 1.20 10.00 1.37
C GLU A 40 0.83 9.44 -0.01
N ALA A 41 -0.37 8.91 -0.17
CA ALA A 41 -0.85 8.44 -1.46
C ALA A 41 -0.94 9.59 -2.46
N ALA A 42 -1.39 10.77 -2.01
CA ALA A 42 -1.42 11.98 -2.85
C ALA A 42 -0.01 12.44 -3.21
N GLU A 43 0.93 12.37 -2.26
CA GLU A 43 2.34 12.73 -2.51
C GLU A 43 2.99 11.77 -3.51
N LEU A 44 2.58 10.50 -3.52
CA LEU A 44 3.06 9.52 -4.51
C LEU A 44 2.70 9.95 -5.93
N LEU A 45 1.60 10.66 -6.12
CA LEU A 45 1.21 11.18 -7.44
C LEU A 45 2.13 12.29 -7.92
N GLU A 46 2.69 13.10 -7.01
CA GLU A 46 3.48 14.28 -7.38
C GLU A 46 4.60 14.02 -8.38
N PRO A 47 5.43 12.96 -8.23
CA PRO A 47 6.47 12.67 -9.21
C PRO A 47 5.95 12.39 -10.62
N PHE A 48 4.70 11.97 -10.74
CA PHE A 48 4.08 11.55 -12.00
C PHE A 48 3.15 12.58 -12.63
N GLN A 49 2.62 13.52 -11.85
CA GLN A 49 1.48 14.34 -12.27
C GLN A 49 1.69 15.13 -13.55
N TRP A 50 2.92 15.48 -13.87
CA TRP A 50 3.26 16.25 -15.07
C TRP A 50 3.98 15.43 -16.13
N LEU A 51 4.10 14.12 -15.93
CA LEU A 51 4.76 13.23 -16.87
C LEU A 51 3.75 12.68 -17.90
N THR A 52 4.26 12.41 -19.10
CA THR A 52 3.51 11.64 -20.09
C THR A 52 3.53 10.17 -19.68
N GLU A 53 2.66 9.37 -20.28
CA GLU A 53 2.64 7.92 -20.06
C GLU A 53 4.01 7.30 -20.31
N GLU A 54 4.67 7.68 -21.39
CA GLU A 54 5.99 7.18 -21.72
C GLU A 54 7.05 7.60 -20.71
N GLN A 55 7.04 8.85 -20.29
CA GLN A 55 7.96 9.33 -19.24
C GLN A 55 7.76 8.59 -17.94
N SER A 56 6.52 8.23 -17.59
CA SER A 56 6.23 7.47 -16.38
C SER A 56 6.84 6.07 -16.40
N ARG A 57 7.05 5.50 -17.58
CA ARG A 57 7.67 4.18 -17.76
C ARG A 57 9.19 4.24 -17.78
N ASN A 58 9.77 5.42 -17.93
CA ASN A 58 11.21 5.64 -18.12
C ASN A 58 11.72 6.74 -17.19
N LEU A 59 11.55 6.52 -15.88
CA LEU A 59 11.94 7.50 -14.87
C LEU A 59 13.46 7.70 -14.83
N THR A 60 13.86 8.94 -14.58
CA THR A 60 15.27 9.23 -14.25
C THR A 60 15.60 8.66 -12.88
N GLU A 61 16.87 8.55 -12.54
CA GLU A 61 17.30 8.07 -11.22
C GLU A 61 16.73 8.92 -10.09
N LYS A 62 16.70 10.23 -10.28
CA LYS A 62 16.15 11.18 -9.29
C LYS A 62 14.64 10.98 -9.10
N GLN A 63 13.90 10.82 -10.20
CA GLN A 63 12.47 10.55 -10.15
C GLN A 63 12.18 9.23 -9.47
N LEU A 64 12.94 8.19 -9.81
CA LEU A 64 12.77 6.88 -9.20
C LEU A 64 13.05 6.91 -7.69
N ALA A 65 14.08 7.66 -7.27
CA ALA A 65 14.39 7.81 -5.85
C ALA A 65 13.21 8.47 -5.09
N ALA A 66 12.61 9.48 -5.69
CA ALA A 66 11.42 10.16 -5.11
C ALA A 66 10.24 9.19 -5.01
N VAL A 67 9.99 8.40 -6.06
CA VAL A 67 8.91 7.41 -6.06
C VAL A 67 9.14 6.34 -5.01
N LYS A 68 10.37 5.82 -4.90
CA LYS A 68 10.71 4.82 -3.87
C LYS A 68 10.42 5.34 -2.46
N ASN A 69 10.77 6.59 -2.20
CA ASN A 69 10.55 7.21 -0.90
C ASN A 69 9.04 7.27 -0.57
N GLU A 70 8.24 7.69 -1.54
CA GLU A 70 6.78 7.79 -1.34
C GLU A 70 6.12 6.42 -1.25
N LEU A 71 6.58 5.43 -2.03
CA LEU A 71 6.10 4.05 -1.91
C LEU A 71 6.35 3.51 -0.49
N ALA A 72 7.53 3.81 0.06
CA ALA A 72 7.87 3.40 1.42
C ALA A 72 6.93 4.04 2.44
N ASP A 73 6.68 5.34 2.33
CA ASP A 73 5.79 6.05 3.26
C ASP A 73 4.36 5.52 3.19
N VAL A 74 3.84 5.28 1.99
CA VAL A 74 2.50 4.70 1.82
C VAL A 74 2.43 3.32 2.50
N GLN A 75 3.43 2.49 2.29
CA GLN A 75 3.47 1.15 2.86
C GLN A 75 3.59 1.18 4.38
N ILE A 76 4.39 2.09 4.92
CA ILE A 76 4.56 2.25 6.37
C ILE A 76 3.21 2.54 7.03
N TYR A 77 2.47 3.53 6.53
CA TYR A 77 1.17 3.89 7.12
C TYR A 77 0.13 2.80 6.93
N LEU A 78 0.17 2.10 5.80
CA LEU A 78 -0.73 0.99 5.54
C LEU A 78 -0.50 -0.14 6.55
N ILE A 79 0.75 -0.51 6.79
CA ILE A 79 1.11 -1.54 7.76
C ILE A 79 0.71 -1.11 9.17
N ARG A 80 0.98 0.13 9.54
CA ARG A 80 0.62 0.66 10.85
C ARG A 80 -0.90 0.65 11.08
N LEU A 81 -1.66 1.04 10.06
CA LEU A 81 -3.12 1.03 10.14
C LEU A 81 -3.66 -0.39 10.32
N ALA A 82 -3.20 -1.33 9.51
CA ALA A 82 -3.60 -2.73 9.62
C ALA A 82 -3.26 -3.29 11.01
N ASP A 83 -2.08 -2.94 11.53
CA ASP A 83 -1.64 -3.36 12.85
C ASP A 83 -2.55 -2.83 13.96
N LYS A 84 -2.90 -1.55 13.91
CA LYS A 84 -3.81 -0.94 14.90
C LYS A 84 -5.19 -1.56 14.89
N LEU A 85 -5.65 -2.02 13.74
CA LEU A 85 -6.95 -2.68 13.58
C LEU A 85 -6.89 -4.19 13.77
N HIS A 86 -5.70 -4.74 14.06
CA HIS A 86 -5.48 -6.18 14.21
C HIS A 86 -5.89 -6.97 12.96
N VAL A 87 -5.61 -6.39 11.79
CA VAL A 87 -5.90 -7.01 10.50
C VAL A 87 -4.64 -7.69 9.95
N ASP A 88 -4.78 -8.95 9.56
CA ASP A 88 -3.75 -9.64 8.78
C ASP A 88 -3.83 -9.12 7.35
N LEU A 89 -2.93 -8.21 7.02
CA LEU A 89 -2.96 -7.49 5.75
C LEU A 89 -2.78 -8.42 4.55
N LEU A 90 -1.87 -9.37 4.62
CA LEU A 90 -1.63 -10.31 3.52
C LEU A 90 -2.85 -11.21 3.29
N GLN A 91 -3.48 -11.67 4.38
CA GLN A 91 -4.69 -12.47 4.25
C GLN A 91 -5.83 -11.66 3.64
N ALA A 92 -5.99 -10.40 4.07
CA ALA A 92 -6.99 -9.50 3.50
C ALA A 92 -6.77 -9.33 1.99
N VAL A 93 -5.51 -9.19 1.56
CA VAL A 93 -5.17 -9.08 0.13
C VAL A 93 -5.53 -10.37 -0.60
N ARG A 94 -5.18 -11.53 -0.05
CA ARG A 94 -5.51 -12.84 -0.68
C ARG A 94 -7.00 -13.03 -0.82
N ASP A 95 -7.76 -12.70 0.22
CA ASP A 95 -9.21 -12.79 0.20
C ASP A 95 -9.80 -11.86 -0.87
N LYS A 96 -9.24 -10.67 -0.99
CA LYS A 96 -9.70 -9.71 -2.01
C LYS A 96 -9.38 -10.16 -3.42
N ILE A 97 -8.24 -10.80 -3.63
CA ILE A 97 -7.89 -11.39 -4.94
C ILE A 97 -8.93 -12.41 -5.36
N VAL A 98 -9.35 -13.28 -4.44
CA VAL A 98 -10.39 -14.27 -4.72
C VAL A 98 -11.71 -13.60 -5.11
N ARG A 99 -12.13 -12.59 -4.34
CA ARG A 99 -13.36 -11.83 -4.64
C ARG A 99 -13.27 -11.12 -5.98
N ASN A 100 -12.12 -10.54 -6.30
CA ASN A 100 -11.93 -9.86 -7.58
C ASN A 100 -11.96 -10.83 -8.74
N ALA A 101 -11.43 -12.05 -8.59
CA ALA A 101 -11.51 -13.07 -9.60
C ALA A 101 -12.96 -13.48 -9.88
N GLU A 102 -13.80 -13.50 -8.86
CA GLU A 102 -15.24 -13.77 -9.00
C GLU A 102 -15.97 -12.63 -9.70
N LYS A 103 -15.66 -11.37 -9.36
CA LYS A 103 -16.27 -10.18 -9.97
C LYS A 103 -15.79 -9.94 -11.40
N TYR A 104 -14.54 -10.27 -11.68
CA TYR A 104 -13.88 -9.99 -12.95
C TYR A 104 -13.33 -11.30 -13.56
N PRO A 105 -14.21 -12.27 -13.96
CA PRO A 105 -13.72 -13.48 -14.59
C PRO A 105 -12.88 -13.14 -15.82
N ALA A 106 -11.75 -13.82 -16.00
CA ALA A 106 -10.85 -13.57 -17.11
C ALA A 106 -11.55 -13.70 -18.47
N SER A 107 -12.49 -14.62 -18.56
CA SER A 107 -13.26 -14.83 -19.80
C SER A 107 -14.07 -13.61 -20.24
N GLU A 108 -14.47 -12.75 -19.29
CA GLU A 108 -15.30 -11.57 -19.58
C GLU A 108 -14.50 -10.27 -19.60
N PHE A 109 -13.40 -10.20 -18.84
CA PHE A 109 -12.68 -8.93 -18.62
C PHE A 109 -11.29 -8.87 -19.24
N LYS A 110 -10.84 -9.94 -19.89
CA LYS A 110 -9.54 -9.94 -20.54
C LYS A 110 -9.47 -8.81 -21.59
N GLY A 111 -8.47 -7.92 -21.41
CA GLY A 111 -8.29 -6.80 -22.31
C GLY A 111 -9.26 -5.64 -22.09
N SER A 112 -10.04 -5.64 -21.00
CA SER A 112 -11.00 -4.59 -20.68
C SER A 112 -10.72 -3.99 -19.30
N ALA A 113 -10.74 -2.67 -19.22
CA ALA A 113 -10.60 -1.93 -17.96
C ALA A 113 -11.95 -1.49 -17.37
N ARG A 114 -13.07 -1.98 -17.95
CA ARG A 114 -14.39 -1.59 -17.45
C ARG A 114 -14.63 -2.09 -16.02
N LYS A 115 -15.49 -1.37 -15.30
CA LYS A 115 -15.88 -1.77 -13.95
C LYS A 115 -16.88 -2.92 -13.98
N TYR A 116 -16.93 -3.69 -12.90
CA TYR A 116 -17.90 -4.78 -12.73
C TYR A 116 -19.34 -4.29 -12.99
N SER A 117 -19.67 -3.09 -12.53
CA SER A 117 -20.99 -2.49 -12.71
C SER A 117 -21.31 -2.10 -14.16
N GLU A 118 -20.34 -2.17 -15.06
CA GLU A 118 -20.50 -1.81 -16.48
C GLU A 118 -20.77 -3.01 -17.38
N THR A 119 -20.89 -4.19 -16.80
CA THR A 119 -21.14 -5.43 -17.55
C THR A 119 -22.62 -5.62 -17.91
#